data_72674679724eb193a9578cc9bdf0281a
#
_entry.id   72674679724eb193a9578cc9bdf0281a
#
_cell.length_a   1.000
_cell.length_b   1.000
_cell.length_c   1.000
_cell.angle_alpha   90.00
_cell.angle_beta   90.00
_cell.angle_gamma   90.00
#
_symmetry.space_group_name_H-M   'P 1'
#
loop_
_entity.id
_entity.type
_entity.pdbx_description
1 polymer ?
#
loop_
_entity_poly.entity_id
_entity_poly.type
_entity_poly.pdbx_seq_one_letter_code
_entity_poly.pdbx_strand_id
1 'polypeptide(L)'
;MDKMSEITGRKYRPFDYYGAPDAENIIIAMGSITDTIREVIDYKMARGEKVGLIAVHLYRPFSPKYFMEAVPASVKRITVLDRTKEPGANGDPLYLDVKDIFYGQPNAPLIVGGRYGMGSKDVTPAQIIAIYKNMAMNEPKNQFTVGIVDDVTFKSLPLEAEVKVTHDTTYEAKFYGLGSDGTVGANKNSIKIIGGATDKYCQAYFAYDSKKSGGFTASHLRFGDEPIRSTYLITTPDFVACHVPAYINQYDVCLLYTSPSP
;
A
#
# COMPACT_ATOMS: atom_id res chain seq x y z
N MET A 1 23.75 -7.12 10.78
CA MET A 1 22.87 -5.96 10.88
C MET A 1 23.35 -4.97 11.95
N ASP A 2 23.73 -5.41 13.15
CA ASP A 2 24.13 -4.53 14.26
C ASP A 2 25.29 -3.60 13.88
N LYS A 3 26.37 -4.17 13.31
CA LYS A 3 27.53 -3.37 12.84
C LYS A 3 27.15 -2.34 11.77
N MET A 4 26.18 -2.64 10.93
CA MET A 4 25.64 -1.70 9.94
C MET A 4 24.85 -0.59 10.62
N SER A 5 24.07 -0.95 11.65
CA SER A 5 23.31 -0.02 12.46
C SER A 5 24.24 0.96 13.20
N GLU A 6 25.34 0.47 13.76
CA GLU A 6 26.39 1.30 14.41
C GLU A 6 27.02 2.29 13.45
N ILE A 7 27.38 1.84 12.22
CA ILE A 7 28.06 2.70 11.22
C ILE A 7 27.13 3.79 10.70
N THR A 8 25.85 3.48 10.48
CA THR A 8 24.91 4.39 9.78
C THR A 8 24.04 5.21 10.73
N GLY A 9 24.01 4.85 12.02
CA GLY A 9 23.05 5.41 12.99
C GLY A 9 21.61 4.98 12.76
N ARG A 10 21.34 4.05 11.81
CA ARG A 10 20.00 3.52 11.49
C ARG A 10 19.84 2.12 12.08
N LYS A 11 18.66 1.79 12.55
CA LYS A 11 18.35 0.41 13.00
C LYS A 11 18.04 -0.47 11.80
N TYR A 12 18.83 -1.55 11.62
CA TYR A 12 18.57 -2.58 10.63
C TYR A 12 18.19 -3.88 11.31
N ARG A 13 16.99 -4.39 10.99
CA ARG A 13 16.47 -5.66 11.51
C ARG A 13 15.92 -6.50 10.36
N PRO A 14 15.90 -7.84 10.51
CA PRO A 14 15.27 -8.72 9.51
C PRO A 14 13.77 -8.49 9.40
N PHE A 15 13.14 -8.13 10.52
CA PHE A 15 11.71 -7.88 10.66
C PHE A 15 11.51 -6.64 11.53
N ASP A 16 10.67 -5.72 11.08
CA ASP A 16 10.30 -4.53 11.83
C ASP A 16 8.79 -4.51 12.09
N TYR A 17 8.43 -4.28 13.33
CA TYR A 17 7.05 -4.06 13.72
C TYR A 17 6.66 -2.59 13.60
N TYR A 18 5.46 -2.33 13.09
CA TYR A 18 4.83 -1.00 13.05
C TYR A 18 3.36 -1.11 13.39
N GLY A 19 2.84 -0.25 14.29
CA GLY A 19 1.44 -0.18 14.65
C GLY A 19 1.21 -0.10 16.17
N ALA A 20 0.00 -0.43 16.61
CA ALA A 20 -0.37 -0.40 18.02
C ALA A 20 0.44 -1.44 18.82
N PRO A 21 1.01 -1.11 19.99
CA PRO A 21 1.83 -2.03 20.78
C PRO A 21 1.04 -3.25 21.28
N ASP A 22 -0.28 -3.14 21.35
CA ASP A 22 -1.22 -4.16 21.76
C ASP A 22 -2.14 -4.61 20.61
N ALA A 23 -1.64 -4.58 19.38
CA ALA A 23 -2.39 -5.00 18.21
C ALA A 23 -2.78 -6.49 18.31
N GLU A 24 -4.04 -6.78 18.04
CA GLU A 24 -4.57 -8.14 17.94
C GLU A 24 -4.57 -8.67 16.50
N ASN A 25 -4.59 -7.76 15.52
CA ASN A 25 -4.66 -8.03 14.09
C ASN A 25 -3.44 -7.42 13.39
N ILE A 26 -2.60 -8.26 12.79
CA ILE A 26 -1.41 -7.78 12.08
C ILE A 26 -1.34 -8.32 10.65
N ILE A 27 -0.77 -7.52 9.76
CA ILE A 27 -0.36 -7.94 8.42
C ILE A 27 1.14 -8.25 8.44
N ILE A 28 1.56 -9.26 7.69
CA ILE A 28 2.97 -9.54 7.39
C ILE A 28 3.16 -9.39 5.90
N ALA A 29 4.09 -8.54 5.50
CA ALA A 29 4.35 -8.25 4.09
C ALA A 29 5.81 -7.83 3.86
N MET A 30 6.25 -7.83 2.60
CA MET A 30 7.56 -7.33 2.19
C MET A 30 7.45 -6.37 1.01
N GLY A 31 8.44 -5.50 0.87
CA GLY A 31 8.55 -4.55 -0.25
C GLY A 31 7.67 -3.31 -0.08
N SER A 32 7.41 -2.62 -1.19
CA SER A 32 6.77 -1.29 -1.19
C SER A 32 5.35 -1.25 -0.61
N ILE A 33 4.62 -2.34 -0.63
CA ILE A 33 3.28 -2.42 0.00
C ILE A 33 3.32 -2.07 1.49
N THR A 34 4.46 -2.30 2.17
CA THR A 34 4.59 -2.00 3.60
C THR A 34 4.40 -0.52 3.90
N ASP A 35 4.73 0.37 2.98
CA ASP A 35 4.53 1.81 3.15
C ASP A 35 3.06 2.20 3.00
N THR A 36 2.33 1.63 2.03
CA THR A 36 0.87 1.78 1.93
C THR A 36 0.16 1.24 3.18
N ILE A 37 0.63 0.09 3.72
CA ILE A 37 0.05 -0.49 4.94
C ILE A 37 0.29 0.44 6.15
N ARG A 38 1.47 1.08 6.26
CA ARG A 38 1.75 2.04 7.35
C ARG A 38 0.81 3.23 7.31
N GLU A 39 0.54 3.82 6.15
CA GLU A 39 -0.44 4.90 6.04
C GLU A 39 -1.84 4.46 6.48
N VAL A 40 -2.27 3.26 6.10
CA VAL A 40 -3.56 2.72 6.55
C VAL A 40 -3.57 2.43 8.05
N ILE A 41 -2.46 1.97 8.62
CA ILE A 41 -2.34 1.77 10.08
C ILE A 41 -2.49 3.10 10.81
N ASP A 42 -1.79 4.16 10.37
CA ASP A 42 -1.90 5.49 10.97
C ASP A 42 -3.37 5.99 10.92
N TYR A 43 -4.01 5.85 9.76
CA TYR A 43 -5.42 6.17 9.57
C TYR A 43 -6.36 5.39 10.51
N LYS A 44 -6.11 4.08 10.72
CA LYS A 44 -6.91 3.22 11.60
C LYS A 44 -6.64 3.49 13.07
N MET A 45 -5.37 3.68 13.45
CA MET A 45 -4.99 4.01 14.84
C MET A 45 -5.57 5.36 15.28
N ALA A 46 -5.63 6.36 14.40
CA ALA A 46 -6.30 7.63 14.67
C ALA A 46 -7.81 7.46 14.96
N ARG A 47 -8.40 6.30 14.60
CA ARG A 47 -9.79 5.91 14.87
C ARG A 47 -9.93 4.92 16.02
N GLY A 48 -8.84 4.68 16.77
CA GLY A 48 -8.83 3.80 17.95
C GLY A 48 -8.70 2.31 17.61
N GLU A 49 -8.41 1.93 16.37
CA GLU A 49 -8.21 0.55 15.98
C GLU A 49 -6.79 0.07 16.33
N LYS A 50 -6.68 -1.16 16.86
CA LYS A 50 -5.42 -1.77 17.29
C LYS A 50 -4.91 -2.75 16.23
N VAL A 51 -4.24 -2.20 15.24
CA VAL A 51 -3.72 -2.92 14.08
C VAL A 51 -2.20 -2.75 13.94
N GLY A 52 -1.56 -3.67 13.23
CA GLY A 52 -0.12 -3.61 13.04
C GLY A 52 0.37 -4.32 11.78
N LEU A 53 1.65 -4.13 11.51
CA LEU A 53 2.40 -4.67 10.40
C LEU A 53 3.73 -5.25 10.90
N ILE A 54 4.12 -6.42 10.40
CA ILE A 54 5.51 -6.85 10.40
C ILE A 54 6.03 -6.70 8.96
N ALA A 55 6.96 -5.76 8.78
CA ALA A 55 7.66 -5.57 7.50
C ALA A 55 8.86 -6.53 7.44
N VAL A 56 8.89 -7.38 6.41
CA VAL A 56 10.00 -8.32 6.18
C VAL A 56 11.06 -7.63 5.32
N HIS A 57 12.24 -7.37 5.91
CA HIS A 57 13.38 -6.76 5.22
C HIS A 57 14.40 -7.80 4.75
N LEU A 58 14.55 -8.92 5.49
CA LEU A 58 15.39 -10.04 5.10
C LEU A 58 14.57 -11.33 5.06
N TYR A 59 14.18 -11.73 3.84
CA TYR A 59 13.35 -12.91 3.66
C TYR A 59 14.14 -14.22 3.77
N ARG A 60 15.38 -14.25 3.26
CA ARG A 60 16.26 -15.43 3.33
C ARG A 60 17.64 -15.06 3.86
N PRO A 61 18.16 -15.80 4.86
CA PRO A 61 17.50 -16.89 5.59
C PRO A 61 16.36 -16.38 6.48
N PHE A 62 15.21 -17.07 6.48
CA PHE A 62 14.09 -16.75 7.37
C PHE A 62 14.44 -17.19 8.80
N SER A 63 14.51 -16.25 9.73
CA SER A 63 14.90 -16.53 11.11
C SER A 63 13.69 -16.53 12.06
N PRO A 64 13.25 -17.71 12.54
CA PRO A 64 12.14 -17.79 13.50
C PRO A 64 12.37 -16.94 14.75
N LYS A 65 13.60 -16.92 15.26
CA LYS A 65 13.96 -16.14 16.45
C LYS A 65 13.65 -14.66 16.28
N TYR A 66 14.23 -14.02 15.24
CA TYR A 66 14.03 -12.59 15.01
C TYR A 66 12.60 -12.24 14.56
N PHE A 67 11.93 -13.19 13.91
CA PHE A 67 10.53 -13.03 13.57
C PHE A 67 9.66 -12.96 14.82
N MET A 68 9.81 -13.94 15.75
CA MET A 68 9.04 -13.99 16.99
C MET A 68 9.33 -12.81 17.93
N GLU A 69 10.55 -12.26 17.91
CA GLU A 69 10.89 -11.02 18.62
C GLU A 69 10.10 -9.79 18.11
N ALA A 70 9.67 -9.82 16.85
CA ALA A 70 8.89 -8.74 16.24
C ALA A 70 7.37 -8.91 16.43
N VAL A 71 6.88 -10.09 16.80
CA VAL A 71 5.44 -10.36 16.96
C VAL A 71 4.96 -9.86 18.33
N PRO A 72 4.00 -8.93 18.40
CA PRO A 72 3.39 -8.53 19.67
C PRO A 72 2.70 -9.71 20.36
N ALA A 73 2.83 -9.79 21.68
CA ALA A 73 2.23 -10.89 22.48
C ALA A 73 0.68 -10.90 22.44
N SER A 74 0.07 -9.78 22.07
CA SER A 74 -1.38 -9.60 21.96
C SER A 74 -1.98 -10.16 20.68
N VAL A 75 -1.16 -10.57 19.71
CA VAL A 75 -1.62 -10.96 18.36
C VAL A 75 -2.49 -12.21 18.41
N LYS A 76 -3.69 -12.10 17.85
CA LYS A 76 -4.66 -13.20 17.71
C LYS A 76 -4.85 -13.63 16.26
N ARG A 77 -4.63 -12.71 15.31
CA ARG A 77 -4.88 -12.94 13.89
C ARG A 77 -3.78 -12.33 13.04
N ILE A 78 -3.34 -13.09 12.06
CA ILE A 78 -2.26 -12.72 11.14
C ILE A 78 -2.77 -12.92 9.71
N THR A 79 -2.61 -11.89 8.87
CA THR A 79 -2.71 -12.03 7.42
C THR A 79 -1.32 -11.92 6.81
N VAL A 80 -0.91 -12.92 6.06
CA VAL A 80 0.36 -12.91 5.33
C VAL A 80 0.11 -12.59 3.88
N LEU A 81 0.82 -11.60 3.33
CA LEU A 81 0.65 -11.13 1.97
C LEU A 81 1.84 -11.51 1.09
N ASP A 82 1.54 -12.22 0.02
CA ASP A 82 2.48 -12.60 -1.03
C ASP A 82 2.12 -11.92 -2.36
N ARG A 83 3.12 -11.41 -3.10
CA ARG A 83 2.93 -10.87 -4.45
C ARG A 83 3.23 -11.95 -5.51
N THR A 84 2.93 -13.17 -5.19
CA THR A 84 3.13 -14.32 -6.06
C THR A 84 2.02 -15.34 -5.88
N LYS A 85 1.93 -16.27 -6.81
CA LYS A 85 1.08 -17.46 -6.70
C LYS A 85 1.96 -18.66 -7.02
N GLU A 86 1.97 -19.63 -6.09
CA GLU A 86 2.66 -20.90 -6.26
C GLU A 86 1.66 -21.98 -6.73
N PRO A 87 1.54 -22.23 -8.04
CA PRO A 87 0.63 -23.25 -8.56
C PRO A 87 0.99 -24.63 -8.03
N GLY A 88 -0.02 -25.33 -7.47
CA GLY A 88 0.17 -26.68 -6.93
C GLY A 88 0.71 -26.75 -5.50
N ALA A 89 1.11 -25.61 -4.90
CA ALA A 89 1.50 -25.57 -3.50
C ALA A 89 0.28 -25.38 -2.56
N ASN A 90 0.45 -25.76 -1.30
CA ASN A 90 -0.59 -25.58 -0.26
C ASN A 90 -0.73 -24.11 0.22
N GLY A 91 0.06 -23.20 -0.32
CA GLY A 91 0.06 -21.77 -0.02
C GLY A 91 1.22 -21.08 -0.69
N ASP A 92 1.24 -19.76 -0.56
CA ASP A 92 2.31 -18.93 -1.12
C ASP A 92 3.52 -18.89 -0.17
N PRO A 93 4.74 -18.55 -0.63
CA PRO A 93 5.98 -18.83 0.09
C PRO A 93 6.06 -18.21 1.49
N LEU A 94 5.80 -16.89 1.63
CA LEU A 94 5.87 -16.22 2.94
C LEU A 94 4.79 -16.75 3.89
N TYR A 95 3.59 -17.00 3.37
CA TYR A 95 2.49 -17.58 4.15
C TYR A 95 2.86 -18.94 4.74
N LEU A 96 3.52 -19.82 3.97
CA LEU A 96 3.95 -21.13 4.45
C LEU A 96 5.05 -21.02 5.50
N ASP A 97 6.04 -20.15 5.31
CA ASP A 97 7.11 -19.92 6.30
C ASP A 97 6.53 -19.43 7.64
N VAL A 98 5.60 -18.47 7.59
CA VAL A 98 4.96 -17.97 8.82
C VAL A 98 4.12 -19.05 9.49
N LYS A 99 3.34 -19.82 8.73
CA LYS A 99 2.57 -20.95 9.29
C LYS A 99 3.45 -21.97 10.00
N ASP A 100 4.58 -22.31 9.41
CA ASP A 100 5.50 -23.30 9.96
C ASP A 100 6.04 -22.87 11.34
N ILE A 101 6.35 -21.59 11.51
CA ILE A 101 6.81 -21.06 12.82
C ILE A 101 5.79 -21.27 13.93
N PHE A 102 4.51 -21.16 13.64
CA PHE A 102 3.43 -21.33 14.62
C PHE A 102 2.91 -22.76 14.72
N TYR A 103 3.41 -23.67 13.88
CA TYR A 103 2.98 -25.07 13.93
C TYR A 103 3.28 -25.71 15.28
N GLY A 104 2.27 -26.33 15.88
CA GLY A 104 2.40 -26.98 17.20
C GLY A 104 2.45 -26.04 18.40
N GLN A 105 2.37 -24.73 18.22
CA GLN A 105 2.29 -23.80 19.36
C GLN A 105 0.87 -23.80 19.97
N PRO A 106 0.73 -23.88 21.30
CA PRO A 106 -0.60 -24.05 21.94
C PRO A 106 -1.54 -22.85 21.78
N ASN A 107 -1.01 -21.67 21.56
CA ASN A 107 -1.78 -20.42 21.40
C ASN A 107 -1.47 -19.75 20.06
N ALA A 108 -1.31 -20.56 19.00
CA ALA A 108 -1.06 -20.02 17.66
C ALA A 108 -2.19 -19.09 17.23
N PRO A 109 -1.88 -17.91 16.66
CA PRO A 109 -2.89 -17.03 16.08
C PRO A 109 -3.57 -17.68 14.88
N LEU A 110 -4.76 -17.20 14.52
CA LEU A 110 -5.37 -17.55 13.24
C LEU A 110 -4.56 -16.92 12.09
N ILE A 111 -4.04 -17.74 11.19
CA ILE A 111 -3.18 -17.29 10.09
C ILE A 111 -3.87 -17.53 8.76
N VAL A 112 -4.05 -16.47 7.97
CA VAL A 112 -4.57 -16.54 6.60
C VAL A 112 -3.57 -15.94 5.61
N GLY A 113 -3.55 -16.49 4.40
CA GLY A 113 -2.76 -15.99 3.28
C GLY A 113 -3.59 -15.09 2.36
N GLY A 114 -2.95 -14.13 1.73
CA GLY A 114 -3.57 -13.26 0.72
C GLY A 114 -2.58 -12.88 -0.38
N ARG A 115 -3.10 -12.65 -1.57
CA ARG A 115 -2.33 -12.24 -2.75
C ARG A 115 -2.68 -10.84 -3.16
N TYR A 116 -1.68 -10.03 -3.49
CA TYR A 116 -1.82 -8.64 -3.92
C TYR A 116 -0.97 -8.34 -5.15
N GLY A 117 -1.27 -7.24 -5.83
CA GLY A 117 -0.46 -6.73 -6.94
C GLY A 117 -0.32 -7.68 -8.13
N MET A 118 -1.20 -8.67 -8.23
CA MET A 118 -1.23 -9.61 -9.36
C MET A 118 -1.57 -8.87 -10.65
N GLY A 119 -0.94 -9.28 -11.76
CA GLY A 119 -1.10 -8.58 -13.04
C GLY A 119 -0.57 -7.14 -13.03
N SER A 120 0.42 -6.85 -12.19
CA SER A 120 0.99 -5.50 -12.01
C SER A 120 -0.03 -4.43 -11.61
N LYS A 121 -1.11 -4.84 -10.95
CA LYS A 121 -2.11 -3.91 -10.41
C LYS A 121 -1.56 -3.13 -9.23
N ASP A 122 -1.98 -1.88 -9.14
CA ASP A 122 -1.68 -1.00 -8.02
C ASP A 122 -2.32 -1.51 -6.72
N VAL A 123 -1.75 -1.14 -5.58
CA VAL A 123 -2.25 -1.54 -4.26
C VAL A 123 -2.67 -0.29 -3.49
N THR A 124 -3.97 -0.08 -3.43
CA THR A 124 -4.58 1.11 -2.85
C THR A 124 -4.92 0.95 -1.36
N PRO A 125 -5.13 2.05 -0.62
CA PRO A 125 -5.61 2.00 0.75
C PRO A 125 -6.90 1.19 0.93
N ALA A 126 -7.86 1.28 0.02
CA ALA A 126 -9.10 0.51 0.07
C ALA A 126 -8.83 -1.00 0.08
N GLN A 127 -7.83 -1.48 -0.65
CA GLN A 127 -7.43 -2.89 -0.64
C GLN A 127 -6.87 -3.30 0.73
N ILE A 128 -6.03 -2.48 1.36
CA ILE A 128 -5.48 -2.76 2.70
C ILE A 128 -6.60 -2.74 3.77
N ILE A 129 -7.54 -1.80 3.67
CA ILE A 129 -8.72 -1.76 4.54
C ILE A 129 -9.55 -3.04 4.39
N ALA A 130 -9.79 -3.50 3.16
CA ALA A 130 -10.50 -4.76 2.91
C ALA A 130 -9.78 -5.98 3.52
N ILE A 131 -8.44 -6.00 3.52
CA ILE A 131 -7.65 -7.05 4.16
C ILE A 131 -7.88 -7.05 5.69
N TYR A 132 -7.81 -5.89 6.36
CA TYR A 132 -8.12 -5.82 7.80
C TYR A 132 -9.58 -6.20 8.10
N LYS A 133 -10.54 -5.82 7.24
CA LYS A 133 -11.95 -6.24 7.39
C LYS A 133 -12.10 -7.74 7.26
N ASN A 134 -11.45 -8.37 6.27
CA ASN A 134 -11.46 -9.84 6.14
C ASN A 134 -10.89 -10.49 7.40
N MET A 135 -9.78 -9.99 7.92
CA MET A 135 -9.13 -10.52 9.12
C MET A 135 -10.04 -10.44 10.36
N ALA A 136 -10.89 -9.43 10.45
CA ALA A 136 -11.82 -9.24 11.56
C ALA A 136 -13.05 -10.17 11.50
N MET A 137 -13.31 -10.85 10.38
CA MET A 137 -14.45 -11.78 10.25
C MET A 137 -14.26 -13.02 11.13
N ASN A 138 -15.36 -13.64 11.55
CA ASN A 138 -15.31 -14.93 12.27
C ASN A 138 -14.67 -16.03 11.43
N GLU A 139 -14.99 -16.06 10.14
CA GLU A 139 -14.43 -16.98 9.15
C GLU A 139 -13.77 -16.17 8.01
N PRO A 140 -12.52 -15.72 8.17
CA PRO A 140 -11.87 -14.96 7.14
C PRO A 140 -11.54 -15.82 5.93
N LYS A 141 -11.68 -15.24 4.74
CA LYS A 141 -11.23 -15.90 3.51
C LYS A 141 -9.73 -16.14 3.60
N ASN A 142 -9.31 -17.37 3.31
CA ASN A 142 -7.90 -17.75 3.21
C ASN A 142 -7.48 -17.90 1.75
N GLN A 143 -6.22 -17.58 1.44
CA GLN A 143 -5.67 -17.52 0.08
C GLN A 143 -6.53 -16.63 -0.85
N PHE A 144 -6.97 -15.50 -0.29
CA PHE A 144 -7.75 -14.49 -1.02
C PHE A 144 -6.88 -13.69 -2.00
N THR A 145 -7.54 -12.92 -2.85
CA THR A 145 -6.90 -11.93 -3.73
C THR A 145 -7.50 -10.55 -3.50
N VAL A 146 -6.68 -9.50 -3.67
CA VAL A 146 -7.13 -8.10 -3.75
C VAL A 146 -6.63 -7.44 -5.02
N GLY A 147 -7.41 -6.50 -5.55
CA GLY A 147 -7.05 -5.73 -6.74
C GLY A 147 -7.31 -6.43 -8.08
N ILE A 148 -7.74 -7.69 -8.05
CA ILE A 148 -8.21 -8.46 -9.20
C ILE A 148 -9.52 -9.17 -8.89
N VAL A 149 -10.28 -9.51 -9.92
CA VAL A 149 -11.47 -10.35 -9.80
C VAL A 149 -11.08 -11.79 -10.10
N ASP A 150 -11.25 -12.66 -9.12
CA ASP A 150 -11.12 -14.11 -9.27
C ASP A 150 -12.50 -14.70 -9.50
N ASP A 151 -12.80 -14.99 -10.75
CA ASP A 151 -14.06 -15.55 -11.22
C ASP A 151 -14.09 -17.09 -11.25
N VAL A 152 -13.00 -17.73 -10.83
CA VAL A 152 -12.87 -19.19 -10.79
C VAL A 152 -13.07 -19.72 -9.37
N THR A 153 -12.34 -19.19 -8.40
CA THR A 153 -12.40 -19.66 -7.00
C THR A 153 -13.15 -18.71 -6.07
N PHE A 154 -13.56 -17.52 -6.57
CA PHE A 154 -14.36 -16.50 -5.87
C PHE A 154 -13.73 -16.03 -4.55
N LYS A 155 -12.40 -16.00 -4.50
CA LYS A 155 -11.62 -15.60 -3.31
C LYS A 155 -11.25 -14.13 -3.27
N SER A 156 -11.66 -13.33 -4.25
CA SER A 156 -11.46 -11.88 -4.20
C SER A 156 -12.18 -11.26 -3.01
N LEU A 157 -11.49 -10.30 -2.36
CA LEU A 157 -12.14 -9.49 -1.34
C LEU A 157 -12.95 -8.37 -1.99
N PRO A 158 -14.14 -8.05 -1.49
CA PRO A 158 -14.89 -6.88 -1.91
C PRO A 158 -14.15 -5.62 -1.49
N LEU A 159 -14.13 -4.62 -2.36
CA LEU A 159 -13.56 -3.31 -2.08
C LEU A 159 -14.68 -2.31 -1.83
N GLU A 160 -14.44 -1.40 -0.92
CA GLU A 160 -15.24 -0.20 -0.70
C GLU A 160 -14.65 0.98 -1.49
N ALA A 161 -15.30 2.14 -1.40
CA ALA A 161 -14.80 3.36 -2.02
C ALA A 161 -13.39 3.70 -1.51
N GLU A 162 -12.58 4.30 -2.37
CA GLU A 162 -11.26 4.78 -2.00
C GLU A 162 -11.35 5.84 -0.89
N VAL A 163 -10.37 5.82 -0.01
CA VAL A 163 -10.29 6.70 1.16
C VAL A 163 -8.94 7.39 1.14
N LYS A 164 -8.94 8.70 1.38
CA LYS A 164 -7.69 9.44 1.60
C LYS A 164 -7.13 9.07 2.98
N VAL A 165 -5.94 8.48 2.98
CA VAL A 165 -5.23 8.05 4.19
C VAL A 165 -3.91 8.79 4.38
N THR A 166 -3.52 9.64 3.43
CA THR A 166 -2.36 10.52 3.55
C THR A 166 -2.58 11.53 4.68
N HIS A 167 -1.48 12.04 5.24
CA HIS A 167 -1.54 13.06 6.29
C HIS A 167 -2.35 14.29 5.83
N ASP A 168 -3.08 14.93 6.74
CA ASP A 168 -3.97 16.06 6.42
C ASP A 168 -3.26 17.25 5.75
N THR A 169 -1.94 17.43 5.98
CA THR A 169 -1.12 18.45 5.32
C THR A 169 -0.68 18.05 3.91
N THR A 170 -0.93 16.81 3.48
CA THR A 170 -0.54 16.33 2.16
C THR A 170 -1.57 16.76 1.11
N TYR A 171 -1.10 17.55 0.15
CA TYR A 171 -1.88 17.96 -1.01
C TYR A 171 -1.62 17.01 -2.17
N GLU A 172 -2.70 16.51 -2.77
CA GLU A 172 -2.67 15.55 -3.87
C GLU A 172 -3.22 16.17 -5.15
N ALA A 173 -2.39 16.26 -6.19
CA ALA A 173 -2.77 16.85 -7.47
C ALA A 173 -2.60 15.87 -8.62
N LYS A 174 -3.57 15.84 -9.54
CA LYS A 174 -3.59 14.97 -10.71
C LYS A 174 -3.77 15.76 -11.98
N PHE A 175 -2.93 15.50 -12.99
CA PHE A 175 -2.95 16.21 -14.24
C PHE A 175 -3.05 15.24 -15.40
N TYR A 176 -4.05 15.42 -16.23
CA TYR A 176 -4.26 14.65 -17.45
C TYR A 176 -3.76 15.44 -18.66
N GLY A 177 -2.94 14.83 -19.47
CA GLY A 177 -2.34 15.43 -20.65
C GLY A 177 -2.15 14.46 -21.80
N LEU A 178 -1.70 15.01 -22.91
CA LEU A 178 -1.35 14.26 -24.11
C LEU A 178 0.18 14.14 -24.23
N GLY A 179 0.66 12.99 -24.68
CA GLY A 179 2.09 12.82 -24.95
C GLY A 179 2.63 13.93 -25.86
N SER A 180 3.69 14.61 -25.39
CA SER A 180 4.34 15.75 -26.06
C SER A 180 3.60 17.11 -25.97
N ASP A 181 2.56 17.24 -25.15
CA ASP A 181 1.85 18.52 -24.93
C ASP A 181 2.55 19.45 -23.89
N GLY A 182 3.61 18.99 -23.25
CA GLY A 182 4.34 19.74 -22.23
C GLY A 182 3.84 19.53 -20.80
N THR A 183 2.68 18.92 -20.56
CA THR A 183 2.09 18.71 -19.23
C THR A 183 3.05 17.98 -18.29
N VAL A 184 3.65 16.89 -18.72
CA VAL A 184 4.61 16.12 -17.90
C VAL A 184 5.85 16.94 -17.55
N GLY A 185 6.38 17.72 -18.52
CA GLY A 185 7.53 18.61 -18.30
C GLY A 185 7.22 19.71 -17.28
N ALA A 186 6.06 20.34 -17.40
CA ALA A 186 5.59 21.36 -16.46
C ALA A 186 5.46 20.78 -15.03
N ASN A 187 4.83 19.62 -14.89
CA ASN A 187 4.66 18.95 -13.58
C ASN A 187 5.98 18.51 -12.96
N LYS A 188 6.96 18.03 -13.77
CA LYS A 188 8.32 17.75 -13.30
C LYS A 188 9.02 18.99 -12.74
N ASN A 189 8.83 20.14 -13.41
CA ASN A 189 9.39 21.40 -12.93
C ASN A 189 8.67 21.88 -11.67
N SER A 190 7.34 21.81 -11.62
CA SER A 190 6.56 22.20 -10.45
C SER A 190 6.98 21.47 -9.19
N ILE A 191 7.11 20.13 -9.24
CA ILE A 191 7.49 19.36 -8.06
C ILE A 191 8.94 19.63 -7.63
N LYS A 192 9.85 19.93 -8.57
CA LYS A 192 11.22 20.35 -8.26
C LYS A 192 11.27 21.72 -7.62
N ILE A 193 10.45 22.66 -8.08
CA ILE A 193 10.35 24.01 -7.50
C ILE A 193 9.82 23.93 -6.08
N ILE A 194 8.73 23.16 -5.85
CA ILE A 194 8.17 22.99 -4.51
C ILE A 194 9.22 22.38 -3.57
N GLY A 195 9.86 21.28 -3.94
CA GLY A 195 10.86 20.62 -3.11
C GLY A 195 12.17 21.40 -2.94
N GLY A 196 12.51 22.31 -3.86
CA GLY A 196 13.71 23.14 -3.77
C GLY A 196 13.51 24.50 -3.11
N ALA A 197 12.28 25.02 -3.11
CA ALA A 197 11.94 26.33 -2.56
C ALA A 197 11.21 26.28 -1.22
N THR A 198 10.84 25.10 -0.75
CA THR A 198 10.13 24.87 0.51
C THR A 198 10.70 23.67 1.25
N ASP A 199 10.38 23.54 2.54
CA ASP A 199 10.75 22.38 3.37
C ASP A 199 9.77 21.20 3.22
N LYS A 200 8.91 21.22 2.20
CA LYS A 200 7.89 20.17 2.00
C LYS A 200 8.51 18.91 1.43
N TYR A 201 8.01 17.77 1.91
CA TYR A 201 8.21 16.49 1.25
C TYR A 201 7.45 16.46 -0.06
N CYS A 202 8.06 15.90 -1.11
CA CYS A 202 7.53 15.91 -2.47
C CYS A 202 7.64 14.54 -3.12
N GLN A 203 6.58 14.13 -3.79
CA GLN A 203 6.54 12.89 -4.57
C GLN A 203 5.85 13.18 -5.91
N ALA A 204 6.38 12.61 -6.99
CA ALA A 204 5.71 12.64 -8.29
C ALA A 204 5.81 11.28 -8.98
N TYR A 205 4.72 10.87 -9.61
CA TYR A 205 4.67 9.71 -10.47
C TYR A 205 4.00 10.09 -11.80
N PHE A 206 4.54 9.57 -12.89
CA PHE A 206 4.06 9.87 -14.24
C PHE A 206 3.66 8.57 -14.93
N ALA A 207 2.37 8.40 -15.17
CA ALA A 207 1.83 7.29 -15.93
C ALA A 207 1.76 7.65 -17.42
N TYR A 208 2.18 6.73 -18.28
CA TYR A 208 2.19 6.89 -19.73
C TYR A 208 1.49 5.73 -20.39
N ASP A 209 0.81 6.01 -21.50
CA ASP A 209 0.43 5.00 -22.45
C ASP A 209 1.69 4.47 -23.19
N SER A 210 1.62 3.27 -23.71
CA SER A 210 2.68 2.66 -24.54
C SER A 210 2.98 3.45 -25.83
N LYS A 211 2.06 4.32 -26.25
CA LYS A 211 2.17 5.17 -27.43
C LYS A 211 3.08 6.36 -27.16
N LYS A 212 4.14 6.51 -27.95
CA LYS A 212 5.22 7.48 -27.72
C LYS A 212 4.82 8.94 -27.92
N SER A 213 3.86 9.24 -28.79
CA SER A 213 3.35 10.59 -29.08
C SER A 213 1.85 10.56 -29.24
N GLY A 214 1.16 11.56 -28.69
CA GLY A 214 -0.29 11.61 -28.69
C GLY A 214 -0.96 10.53 -27.84
N GLY A 215 -0.21 9.84 -26.96
CA GLY A 215 -0.74 8.90 -25.98
C GLY A 215 -1.21 9.60 -24.70
N PHE A 216 -2.02 8.90 -23.93
CA PHE A 216 -2.47 9.35 -22.61
C PHE A 216 -1.30 9.56 -21.65
N THR A 217 -1.32 10.64 -20.88
CA THR A 217 -0.43 10.85 -19.74
C THR A 217 -1.22 11.28 -18.51
N ALA A 218 -0.84 10.75 -17.34
CA ALA A 218 -1.34 11.22 -16.06
C ALA A 218 -0.16 11.49 -15.12
N SER A 219 -0.10 12.71 -14.60
CA SER A 219 0.89 13.10 -13.59
C SER A 219 0.22 13.13 -12.23
N HIS A 220 0.83 12.47 -11.25
CA HIS A 220 0.39 12.41 -9.87
C HIS A 220 1.43 13.10 -9.00
N LEU A 221 1.06 14.19 -8.35
CA LEU A 221 1.93 14.98 -7.50
C LEU A 221 1.39 14.99 -6.07
N ARG A 222 2.27 14.69 -5.11
CA ARG A 222 2.01 14.85 -3.68
C ARG A 222 3.06 15.75 -3.07
N PHE A 223 2.63 16.65 -2.20
CA PHE A 223 3.55 17.45 -1.38
C PHE A 223 2.88 17.80 -0.05
N GLY A 224 3.67 17.86 1.02
CA GLY A 224 3.16 18.07 2.38
C GLY A 224 4.25 18.27 3.40
N ASP A 225 3.88 18.46 4.65
CA ASP A 225 4.80 18.74 5.75
C ASP A 225 5.37 17.46 6.39
N GLU A 226 4.77 16.31 6.08
CA GLU A 226 5.20 15.01 6.60
C GLU A 226 5.73 14.09 5.49
N PRO A 227 6.59 13.11 5.82
CA PRO A 227 7.10 12.14 4.85
C PRO A 227 6.00 11.40 4.11
N ILE A 228 6.05 11.42 2.78
CA ILE A 228 5.06 10.76 1.91
C ILE A 228 5.47 9.30 1.72
N ARG A 229 4.61 8.37 2.15
CA ARG A 229 4.81 6.92 2.04
C ARG A 229 3.93 6.26 0.99
N SER A 230 3.12 7.03 0.29
CA SER A 230 2.15 6.54 -0.69
C SER A 230 2.84 5.90 -1.89
N THR A 231 2.77 4.57 -2.01
CA THR A 231 3.33 3.80 -3.13
C THR A 231 2.27 3.45 -4.19
N TYR A 232 1.15 4.16 -4.18
CA TYR A 232 0.00 4.00 -5.07
C TYR A 232 -0.31 5.31 -5.80
N LEU A 233 -1.03 5.20 -6.92
CA LEU A 233 -1.50 6.35 -7.69
C LEU A 233 -2.57 7.12 -6.90
N ILE A 234 -2.65 8.43 -7.13
CA ILE A 234 -3.67 9.27 -6.50
C ILE A 234 -5.04 8.84 -6.98
N THR A 235 -5.91 8.46 -6.04
CA THR A 235 -7.31 8.07 -6.29
C THR A 235 -8.29 9.12 -5.77
N THR A 236 -7.88 9.92 -4.77
CA THR A 236 -8.68 10.95 -4.11
C THR A 236 -7.97 12.31 -4.17
N PRO A 237 -7.81 12.91 -5.37
CA PRO A 237 -7.04 14.15 -5.53
C PRO A 237 -7.76 15.35 -4.90
N ASP A 238 -6.98 16.30 -4.37
CA ASP A 238 -7.46 17.61 -3.95
C ASP A 238 -7.56 18.57 -5.14
N PHE A 239 -6.80 18.29 -6.22
CA PHE A 239 -6.83 19.09 -7.45
C PHE A 239 -6.70 18.22 -8.70
N VAL A 240 -7.51 18.49 -9.71
CA VAL A 240 -7.40 17.87 -11.02
C VAL A 240 -7.32 18.93 -12.13
N ALA A 241 -6.37 18.75 -13.03
CA ALA A 241 -6.34 19.50 -14.30
C ALA A 241 -6.43 18.52 -15.47
N CYS A 242 -7.33 18.81 -16.41
CA CYS A 242 -7.49 18.05 -17.65
C CYS A 242 -7.23 18.96 -18.84
N HIS A 243 -6.08 18.78 -19.50
CA HIS A 243 -5.67 19.60 -20.64
C HIS A 243 -6.22 19.09 -21.98
N VAL A 244 -6.90 17.94 -21.97
CA VAL A 244 -7.46 17.31 -23.17
C VAL A 244 -8.97 17.16 -23.02
N PRO A 245 -9.81 18.00 -23.69
CA PRO A 245 -11.26 17.97 -23.50
C PRO A 245 -11.91 16.60 -23.75
N ALA A 246 -11.38 15.81 -24.67
CA ALA A 246 -11.89 14.47 -24.96
C ALA A 246 -11.78 13.50 -23.77
N TYR A 247 -10.86 13.75 -22.83
CA TYR A 247 -10.64 12.88 -21.67
C TYR A 247 -11.76 12.97 -20.63
N ILE A 248 -12.54 14.05 -20.61
CA ILE A 248 -13.69 14.21 -19.71
C ILE A 248 -14.70 13.07 -19.89
N ASN A 249 -14.83 12.53 -21.09
CA ASN A 249 -15.75 11.43 -21.39
C ASN A 249 -15.07 10.04 -21.42
N GLN A 250 -13.75 9.98 -21.29
CA GLN A 250 -12.99 8.73 -21.42
C GLN A 250 -12.37 8.25 -20.13
N TYR A 251 -12.07 9.17 -19.22
CA TYR A 251 -11.41 8.91 -17.95
C TYR A 251 -12.20 9.58 -16.82
N ASP A 252 -12.05 9.03 -15.62
CA ASP A 252 -12.57 9.68 -14.44
C ASP A 252 -11.67 10.88 -14.08
N VAL A 253 -12.04 12.03 -14.59
CA VAL A 253 -11.37 13.31 -14.32
C VAL A 253 -12.12 14.15 -13.29
N CYS A 254 -13.22 13.65 -12.75
CA CYS A 254 -13.98 14.32 -11.70
C CYS A 254 -13.27 14.31 -10.37
N LEU A 255 -13.28 15.46 -9.72
CA LEU A 255 -12.64 15.66 -8.43
C LEU A 255 -13.42 15.15 -7.30
N LEU A 256 -14.51 14.80 -7.26
CA LEU A 256 -15.40 14.39 -6.18
C LEU A 256 -16.84 14.67 -6.60
N TYR A 257 -17.66 13.70 -6.46
CA TYR A 257 -19.11 13.86 -6.51
C TYR A 257 -19.68 14.87 -5.47
N THR A 258 -18.82 15.61 -4.77
CA THR A 258 -19.18 16.48 -3.65
C THR A 258 -18.77 17.95 -3.83
N SER A 259 -18.05 18.33 -4.88
CA SER A 259 -17.80 19.74 -5.16
C SER A 259 -18.88 20.26 -6.13
N PRO A 260 -19.80 21.14 -5.70
CA PRO A 260 -20.64 21.83 -6.64
C PRO A 260 -19.72 22.63 -7.57
N SER A 261 -19.83 22.41 -8.86
CA SER A 261 -19.23 23.26 -9.87
C SER A 261 -19.77 24.69 -9.64
N PRO A 262 -18.89 25.71 -9.66
CA PRO A 262 -19.37 27.09 -9.60
C PRO A 262 -20.24 27.43 -10.79
#